data_c38ee09b5d75ec9c25ebadd8e10dd332
#
_entry.id   c38ee09b5d75ec9c25ebadd8e10dd332
#
_cell.length_a   1.000
_cell.length_b   1.000
_cell.length_c   1.000
_cell.angle_alpha   90.00
_cell.angle_beta   90.00
_cell.angle_gamma   90.00
#
_symmetry.space_group_name_H-M   'P 1'
#
loop_
_entity.id
_entity.type
_entity.pdbx_description
1 polymer ?
#
loop_
_entity_poly.entity_id
_entity_poly.type
_entity_poly.pdbx_seq_one_letter_code
_entity_poly.pdbx_strand_id
1 'polypeptide(L)'
;MTFSVQSILFLLILTLSLSCAILDKNPISGAIPVFSREGKILRYYPYQVRWIGFDESEFPDTARLSEFRNLVSLEILHPEFENLEELSALKTVGFLNVNGTKVKDLRPLSKLPLLHSLYLNETSVDEKDLAAYPGVGALTKLGLYKTKIRDLSFIGPECKLRQLDIRGTEVSSLEPIAGCKNLLELRIGNTKIKEIKYIYEMTDLRYLEWSGLDISKEELDWIRIQLPYLKIVPIYSSNL
;
A
#
# COMPACT_ATOMS: atom_id res chain seq x y z
N MET A 1 3.52 24.88 -18.08
CA MET A 1 2.51 23.99 -17.47
C MET A 1 3.17 22.66 -17.20
N THR A 2 3.69 22.46 -16.00
CA THR A 2 4.37 21.22 -15.58
C THR A 2 3.37 20.36 -14.86
N PHE A 3 2.90 19.31 -15.52
CA PHE A 3 2.05 18.31 -14.88
C PHE A 3 2.89 17.52 -13.87
N SER A 4 2.38 17.33 -12.64
CA SER A 4 3.06 16.57 -11.62
C SER A 4 3.10 15.07 -11.99
N VAL A 5 4.12 14.36 -11.55
CA VAL A 5 4.27 12.89 -11.76
C VAL A 5 3.07 12.12 -11.20
N GLN A 6 2.40 12.63 -10.17
CA GLN A 6 1.15 12.09 -9.64
C GLN A 6 -0.02 12.21 -10.63
N SER A 7 -0.09 13.32 -11.38
CA SER A 7 -1.12 13.51 -12.42
C SER A 7 -0.91 12.56 -13.60
N ILE A 8 0.33 12.21 -13.92
CA ILE A 8 0.65 11.26 -14.99
C ILE A 8 0.33 9.83 -14.55
N LEU A 9 0.59 9.47 -13.29
CA LEU A 9 0.24 8.15 -12.74
C LEU A 9 -1.29 7.99 -12.62
N PHE A 10 -2.00 9.03 -12.22
CA PHE A 10 -3.46 9.06 -12.17
C PHE A 10 -4.09 9.02 -13.57
N LEU A 11 -3.47 9.71 -14.56
CA LEU A 11 -3.92 9.65 -15.96
C LEU A 11 -3.66 8.28 -16.59
N LEU A 12 -2.54 7.60 -16.28
CA LEU A 12 -2.25 6.24 -16.73
C LEU A 12 -3.22 5.22 -16.12
N ILE A 13 -3.62 5.40 -14.87
CA ILE A 13 -4.64 4.57 -14.22
C ILE A 13 -6.02 4.87 -14.83
N LEU A 14 -6.36 6.14 -15.11
CA LEU A 14 -7.62 6.51 -15.76
C LEU A 14 -7.71 6.01 -17.21
N THR A 15 -6.62 6.02 -17.98
CA THR A 15 -6.64 5.52 -19.37
C THR A 15 -6.75 4.00 -19.42
N LEU A 16 -6.22 3.28 -18.42
CA LEU A 16 -6.42 1.83 -18.27
C LEU A 16 -7.84 1.51 -17.80
N SER A 17 -8.47 2.34 -16.96
CA SER A 17 -9.84 2.15 -16.53
C SER A 17 -10.86 2.49 -17.64
N LEU A 18 -10.57 3.47 -18.53
CA LEU A 18 -11.45 3.78 -19.67
C LEU A 18 -11.44 2.67 -20.74
N SER A 19 -10.32 1.93 -20.90
CA SER A 19 -10.31 0.78 -21.82
C SER A 19 -11.09 -0.42 -21.29
N CYS A 20 -11.38 -0.48 -19.98
CA CYS A 20 -12.21 -1.52 -19.37
C CYS A 20 -13.70 -1.24 -19.45
N ALA A 21 -14.12 0.03 -19.55
CA ALA A 21 -15.54 0.43 -19.56
C ALA A 21 -16.28 0.13 -20.89
N ILE A 22 -15.59 -0.28 -21.95
CA ILE A 22 -16.20 -0.55 -23.27
C ILE A 22 -16.58 -2.04 -23.46
N LEU A 23 -16.28 -2.92 -22.50
CA LEU A 23 -16.48 -4.37 -22.64
C LEU A 23 -17.86 -4.88 -22.18
N ASP A 24 -18.85 -4.02 -22.03
CA ASP A 24 -20.11 -4.34 -21.32
C ASP A 24 -21.17 -5.07 -22.17
N LYS A 25 -20.93 -5.49 -23.41
CA LYS A 25 -22.01 -6.10 -24.21
C LYS A 25 -21.70 -7.36 -25.02
N ASN A 26 -20.44 -7.85 -25.09
CA ASN A 26 -20.17 -9.15 -25.70
C ASN A 26 -19.04 -9.85 -24.97
N PRO A 27 -19.26 -11.04 -24.37
CA PRO A 27 -18.15 -11.79 -23.79
C PRO A 27 -17.18 -12.16 -24.89
N ILE A 28 -15.97 -11.59 -24.82
CA ILE A 28 -14.86 -12.02 -25.68
C ILE A 28 -14.68 -13.53 -25.40
N SER A 29 -14.59 -14.32 -26.45
CA SER A 29 -14.32 -15.76 -26.31
C SER A 29 -13.14 -15.99 -25.37
N GLY A 30 -13.36 -16.68 -24.24
CA GLY A 30 -12.36 -16.94 -23.22
C GLY A 30 -12.28 -15.93 -22.06
N ALA A 31 -13.20 -14.97 -21.96
CA ALA A 31 -13.27 -14.10 -20.78
C ALA A 31 -13.94 -14.82 -19.59
N ILE A 32 -13.40 -14.58 -18.40
CA ILE A 32 -13.88 -15.15 -17.13
C ILE A 32 -14.77 -14.11 -16.43
N PRO A 33 -16.03 -14.45 -16.10
CA PRO A 33 -16.88 -13.55 -15.33
C PRO A 33 -16.44 -13.54 -13.87
N VAL A 34 -16.38 -12.36 -13.28
CA VAL A 34 -16.26 -12.16 -11.84
C VAL A 34 -17.60 -11.69 -11.29
N PHE A 35 -18.02 -12.30 -10.21
CA PHE A 35 -19.31 -12.08 -9.60
C PHE A 35 -19.19 -11.29 -8.30
N SER A 36 -20.26 -10.58 -7.92
CA SER A 36 -20.43 -10.13 -6.54
C SER A 36 -20.79 -11.31 -5.64
N ARG A 37 -20.69 -11.13 -4.31
CA ARG A 37 -21.14 -12.13 -3.33
C ARG A 37 -22.64 -12.47 -3.43
N GLU A 38 -23.43 -11.59 -4.03
CA GLU A 38 -24.85 -11.80 -4.31
C GLU A 38 -25.13 -12.54 -5.64
N GLY A 39 -24.06 -12.92 -6.35
CA GLY A 39 -24.16 -13.67 -7.61
C GLY A 39 -24.40 -12.81 -8.85
N LYS A 40 -24.29 -11.47 -8.74
CA LYS A 40 -24.38 -10.56 -9.89
C LYS A 40 -23.03 -10.52 -10.60
N ILE A 41 -23.02 -10.57 -11.94
CA ILE A 41 -21.78 -10.35 -12.71
C ILE A 41 -21.35 -8.90 -12.52
N LEU A 42 -20.14 -8.72 -12.00
CA LEU A 42 -19.48 -7.43 -11.89
C LEU A 42 -18.83 -7.07 -13.22
N ARG A 43 -17.93 -7.95 -13.70
CA ARG A 43 -17.16 -7.73 -14.94
C ARG A 43 -16.73 -9.03 -15.57
N TYR A 44 -16.35 -8.95 -16.86
CA TYR A 44 -15.63 -10.01 -17.56
C TYR A 44 -14.18 -9.60 -17.73
N TYR A 45 -13.25 -10.48 -17.37
CA TYR A 45 -11.82 -10.26 -17.56
C TYR A 45 -11.22 -11.30 -18.51
N PRO A 46 -10.29 -10.93 -19.40
CA PRO A 46 -9.51 -11.91 -20.14
C PRO A 46 -8.69 -12.76 -19.17
N TYR A 47 -8.54 -14.05 -19.44
CA TYR A 47 -7.81 -14.97 -18.53
C TYR A 47 -6.34 -14.55 -18.29
N GLN A 48 -5.75 -13.73 -19.17
CA GLN A 48 -4.38 -13.22 -19.08
C GLN A 48 -4.28 -11.91 -18.27
N VAL A 49 -5.37 -11.45 -17.64
CA VAL A 49 -5.36 -10.21 -16.88
C VAL A 49 -4.29 -10.25 -15.79
N ARG A 50 -3.60 -9.13 -15.62
CA ARG A 50 -2.55 -8.97 -14.62
C ARG A 50 -2.97 -8.11 -13.42
N TRP A 51 -4.02 -7.34 -13.58
CA TRP A 51 -4.59 -6.47 -12.55
C TRP A 51 -6.11 -6.60 -12.51
N ILE A 52 -6.65 -6.74 -11.31
CA ILE A 52 -8.08 -6.70 -11.03
C ILE A 52 -8.29 -5.76 -9.84
N GLY A 53 -9.26 -4.86 -9.95
CA GLY A 53 -9.65 -3.94 -8.88
C GLY A 53 -11.16 -3.90 -8.71
N PHE A 54 -11.58 -3.84 -7.44
CA PHE A 54 -12.95 -3.64 -6.99
C PHE A 54 -12.99 -2.42 -6.08
N ASP A 55 -13.84 -1.49 -6.39
CA ASP A 55 -14.05 -0.29 -5.57
C ASP A 55 -14.93 -0.57 -4.34
N GLU A 56 -15.24 0.48 -3.59
CA GLU A 56 -16.01 0.39 -2.35
C GLU A 56 -17.46 -0.11 -2.56
N SER A 57 -18.00 -0.03 -3.78
CA SER A 57 -19.35 -0.46 -4.13
C SER A 57 -19.41 -1.92 -4.61
N GLU A 58 -18.26 -2.53 -4.89
CA GLU A 58 -18.16 -3.85 -5.48
C GLU A 58 -17.62 -4.86 -4.47
N PHE A 59 -18.50 -5.74 -3.93
CA PHE A 59 -18.07 -6.81 -3.03
C PHE A 59 -17.91 -8.12 -3.82
N PRO A 60 -16.66 -8.45 -4.25
CA PRO A 60 -16.45 -9.59 -5.13
C PRO A 60 -16.62 -10.93 -4.42
N ASP A 61 -17.12 -11.93 -5.16
CA ASP A 61 -16.86 -13.34 -4.86
C ASP A 61 -15.43 -13.68 -5.34
N THR A 62 -14.55 -13.93 -4.40
CA THR A 62 -13.12 -14.16 -4.67
C THR A 62 -12.82 -15.58 -5.15
N ALA A 63 -13.79 -16.51 -5.09
CA ALA A 63 -13.59 -17.94 -5.38
C ALA A 63 -13.00 -18.20 -6.78
N ARG A 64 -13.38 -17.40 -7.78
CA ARG A 64 -12.91 -17.56 -9.15
C ARG A 64 -11.65 -16.78 -9.49
N LEU A 65 -11.13 -15.94 -8.59
CA LEU A 65 -9.93 -15.15 -8.86
C LEU A 65 -8.70 -16.02 -9.12
N SER A 66 -8.66 -17.24 -8.59
CA SER A 66 -7.59 -18.22 -8.82
C SER A 66 -7.50 -18.74 -10.27
N GLU A 67 -8.56 -18.54 -11.08
CA GLU A 67 -8.55 -18.86 -12.51
C GLU A 67 -7.61 -17.93 -13.30
N PHE A 68 -7.34 -16.72 -12.80
CA PHE A 68 -6.46 -15.74 -13.41
C PHE A 68 -4.98 -16.00 -13.06
N ARG A 69 -4.37 -16.96 -13.74
CA ARG A 69 -3.01 -17.46 -13.45
C ARG A 69 -1.90 -16.41 -13.59
N ASN A 70 -2.17 -15.30 -14.28
CA ASN A 70 -1.23 -14.20 -14.49
C ASN A 70 -1.54 -12.98 -13.62
N LEU A 71 -2.48 -13.08 -12.68
CA LEU A 71 -2.86 -11.98 -11.80
C LEU A 71 -1.71 -11.63 -10.86
N VAL A 72 -1.17 -10.44 -10.98
CA VAL A 72 -0.05 -9.95 -10.16
C VAL A 72 -0.46 -8.81 -9.22
N SER A 73 -1.56 -8.13 -9.52
CA SER A 73 -2.05 -7.00 -8.74
C SER A 73 -3.54 -7.15 -8.48
N LEU A 74 -3.92 -7.08 -7.20
CA LEU A 74 -5.30 -7.17 -6.75
C LEU A 74 -5.64 -6.01 -5.82
N GLU A 75 -6.79 -5.38 -6.07
CA GLU A 75 -7.36 -4.36 -5.20
C GLU A 75 -8.78 -4.74 -4.82
N ILE A 76 -9.08 -4.77 -3.52
CA ILE A 76 -10.42 -4.97 -2.98
C ILE A 76 -10.66 -3.89 -1.94
N LEU A 77 -11.47 -2.88 -2.28
CA LEU A 77 -11.70 -1.71 -1.43
C LEU A 77 -13.06 -1.74 -0.74
N HIS A 78 -13.81 -2.81 -0.88
CA HIS A 78 -15.13 -2.92 -0.25
C HIS A 78 -15.00 -2.98 1.27
N PRO A 79 -15.67 -2.08 2.04
CA PRO A 79 -15.46 -1.93 3.47
C PRO A 79 -15.81 -3.19 4.31
N GLU A 80 -16.67 -4.06 3.79
CA GLU A 80 -17.03 -5.31 4.49
C GLU A 80 -16.05 -6.48 4.19
N PHE A 81 -15.03 -6.28 3.34
CA PHE A 81 -14.03 -7.31 3.09
C PHE A 81 -13.11 -7.48 4.33
N GLU A 82 -13.01 -8.71 4.83
CA GLU A 82 -12.25 -8.99 6.06
C GLU A 82 -11.39 -10.26 6.00
N ASN A 83 -11.77 -11.23 5.15
CA ASN A 83 -11.18 -12.56 5.18
C ASN A 83 -10.11 -12.75 4.08
N LEU A 84 -8.85 -12.60 4.45
CA LEU A 84 -7.71 -12.81 3.55
C LEU A 84 -7.46 -14.29 3.19
N GLU A 85 -8.04 -15.24 3.92
CA GLU A 85 -7.93 -16.67 3.59
C GLU A 85 -8.51 -16.97 2.19
N GLU A 86 -9.52 -16.20 1.79
CA GLU A 86 -10.13 -16.29 0.47
C GLU A 86 -9.14 -16.03 -0.68
N LEU A 87 -8.04 -15.33 -0.40
CA LEU A 87 -7.01 -14.99 -1.40
C LEU A 87 -5.86 -16.01 -1.43
N SER A 88 -5.88 -17.01 -0.57
CA SER A 88 -4.76 -17.95 -0.36
C SER A 88 -4.34 -18.76 -1.59
N ALA A 89 -5.22 -18.88 -2.59
CA ALA A 89 -4.96 -19.55 -3.85
C ALA A 89 -4.21 -18.67 -4.88
N LEU A 90 -4.10 -17.34 -4.67
CA LEU A 90 -3.57 -16.37 -5.62
C LEU A 90 -2.02 -16.30 -5.58
N LYS A 91 -1.35 -17.37 -5.98
CA LYS A 91 0.10 -17.55 -5.82
C LYS A 91 0.97 -16.58 -6.62
N THR A 92 0.41 -15.88 -7.60
CA THR A 92 1.11 -14.93 -8.47
C THR A 92 0.96 -13.47 -8.03
N VAL A 93 0.09 -13.20 -7.04
CA VAL A 93 -0.15 -11.84 -6.54
C VAL A 93 1.07 -11.33 -5.78
N GLY A 94 1.64 -10.23 -6.29
CA GLY A 94 2.75 -9.50 -5.69
C GLY A 94 2.34 -8.15 -5.09
N PHE A 95 1.23 -7.59 -5.55
CA PHE A 95 0.64 -6.34 -5.07
C PHE A 95 -0.77 -6.62 -4.55
N LEU A 96 -1.04 -6.24 -3.30
CA LEU A 96 -2.36 -6.32 -2.68
C LEU A 96 -2.73 -4.99 -2.03
N ASN A 97 -3.88 -4.45 -2.44
CA ASN A 97 -4.47 -3.26 -1.84
C ASN A 97 -5.83 -3.63 -1.24
N VAL A 98 -5.94 -3.49 0.07
CA VAL A 98 -7.17 -3.71 0.85
C VAL A 98 -7.45 -2.51 1.76
N ASN A 99 -7.20 -1.30 1.25
CA ASN A 99 -7.44 -0.06 1.98
C ASN A 99 -8.91 0.07 2.37
N GLY A 100 -9.19 0.65 3.55
CA GLY A 100 -10.54 0.95 4.01
C GLY A 100 -11.39 -0.27 4.38
N THR A 101 -10.81 -1.49 4.36
CA THR A 101 -11.51 -2.74 4.63
C THR A 101 -11.50 -3.12 6.12
N LYS A 102 -12.24 -4.16 6.50
CA LYS A 102 -12.24 -4.74 7.86
C LYS A 102 -11.12 -5.77 8.08
N VAL A 103 -10.18 -5.90 7.14
CA VAL A 103 -9.06 -6.83 7.27
C VAL A 103 -8.28 -6.55 8.57
N LYS A 104 -8.00 -7.65 9.31
CA LYS A 104 -7.21 -7.61 10.53
C LYS A 104 -6.26 -8.81 10.64
N ASP A 105 -6.71 -10.03 10.39
CA ASP A 105 -5.85 -11.21 10.39
C ASP A 105 -4.98 -11.27 9.12
N LEU A 106 -3.68 -10.98 9.27
CA LEU A 106 -2.72 -10.98 8.16
C LEU A 106 -1.99 -12.31 7.96
N ARG A 107 -2.20 -13.31 8.84
CA ARG A 107 -1.53 -14.62 8.75
C ARG A 107 -1.75 -15.34 7.41
N PRO A 108 -2.95 -15.25 6.78
CA PRO A 108 -3.17 -15.86 5.47
C PRO A 108 -2.28 -15.35 4.35
N LEU A 109 -1.72 -14.13 4.47
CA LEU A 109 -0.79 -13.56 3.49
C LEU A 109 0.50 -14.37 3.35
N SER A 110 0.84 -15.21 4.35
CA SER A 110 1.97 -16.15 4.25
C SER A 110 1.82 -17.17 3.11
N LYS A 111 0.58 -17.35 2.62
CA LYS A 111 0.26 -18.20 1.47
C LYS A 111 0.49 -17.53 0.11
N LEU A 112 0.83 -16.25 0.09
CA LEU A 112 1.11 -15.43 -1.11
C LEU A 112 2.63 -15.23 -1.26
N PRO A 113 3.35 -16.17 -1.89
CA PRO A 113 4.82 -16.21 -1.84
C PRO A 113 5.50 -15.07 -2.61
N LEU A 114 4.79 -14.39 -3.50
CA LEU A 114 5.31 -13.29 -4.30
C LEU A 114 4.88 -11.91 -3.77
N LEU A 115 4.14 -11.85 -2.65
CA LEU A 115 3.65 -10.59 -2.09
C LEU A 115 4.83 -9.73 -1.62
N HIS A 116 4.97 -8.56 -2.25
CA HIS A 116 6.01 -7.58 -1.93
C HIS A 116 5.46 -6.16 -1.73
N SER A 117 4.21 -5.89 -2.09
CA SER A 117 3.56 -4.59 -1.91
C SER A 117 2.21 -4.80 -1.24
N LEU A 118 2.03 -4.23 -0.04
CA LEU A 118 0.83 -4.38 0.79
C LEU A 118 0.32 -3.02 1.23
N TYR A 119 -0.94 -2.73 0.94
CA TYR A 119 -1.61 -1.50 1.35
C TYR A 119 -2.79 -1.83 2.25
N LEU A 120 -2.72 -1.33 3.49
CA LEU A 120 -3.66 -1.54 4.59
C LEU A 120 -4.16 -0.20 5.16
N ASN A 121 -4.09 0.88 4.34
CA ASN A 121 -4.48 2.21 4.78
C ASN A 121 -5.93 2.21 5.27
N GLU A 122 -6.20 2.98 6.32
CA GLU A 122 -7.55 3.14 6.88
C GLU A 122 -8.20 1.82 7.34
N THR A 123 -7.39 0.78 7.62
CA THR A 123 -7.85 -0.45 8.28
C THR A 123 -7.64 -0.37 9.80
N SER A 124 -8.14 -1.36 10.53
CA SER A 124 -7.98 -1.41 11.99
C SER A 124 -6.78 -2.25 12.45
N VAL A 125 -5.84 -2.57 11.55
CA VAL A 125 -4.63 -3.33 11.89
C VAL A 125 -3.74 -2.58 12.89
N ASP A 126 -3.06 -3.36 13.74
CA ASP A 126 -2.08 -2.87 14.69
C ASP A 126 -0.73 -3.58 14.51
N GLU A 127 0.27 -3.24 15.32
CA GLU A 127 1.60 -3.85 15.29
C GLU A 127 1.60 -5.35 15.56
N LYS A 128 0.63 -5.89 16.33
CA LYS A 128 0.52 -7.32 16.62
C LYS A 128 0.03 -8.10 15.41
N ASP A 129 -0.92 -7.51 14.68
CA ASP A 129 -1.44 -8.11 13.44
C ASP A 129 -0.32 -8.21 12.40
N LEU A 130 0.53 -7.17 12.26
CA LEU A 130 1.68 -7.16 11.36
C LEU A 130 2.79 -8.13 11.82
N ALA A 131 3.07 -8.20 13.12
CA ALA A 131 4.05 -9.13 13.67
C ALA A 131 3.62 -10.60 13.49
N ALA A 132 2.31 -10.87 13.39
CA ALA A 132 1.77 -12.20 13.12
C ALA A 132 1.92 -12.63 11.64
N TYR A 133 2.28 -11.70 10.74
CA TYR A 133 2.56 -12.00 9.33
C TYR A 133 4.04 -12.26 9.09
N PRO A 134 4.49 -13.52 8.90
CA PRO A 134 5.92 -13.86 8.77
C PRO A 134 6.61 -13.20 7.56
N GLY A 135 5.83 -12.81 6.54
CA GLY A 135 6.34 -12.18 5.32
C GLY A 135 6.56 -10.66 5.42
N VAL A 136 6.28 -10.03 6.55
CA VAL A 136 6.34 -8.56 6.69
C VAL A 136 7.73 -8.01 6.36
N GLY A 137 8.81 -8.67 6.78
CA GLY A 137 10.19 -8.27 6.50
C GLY A 137 10.60 -8.41 5.02
N ALA A 138 9.85 -9.17 4.21
CA ALA A 138 10.09 -9.33 2.78
C ALA A 138 9.39 -8.23 1.93
N LEU A 139 8.52 -7.45 2.54
CA LEU A 139 7.81 -6.38 1.83
C LEU A 139 8.79 -5.29 1.37
N THR A 140 8.54 -4.78 0.16
CA THR A 140 9.24 -3.61 -0.39
C THR A 140 8.38 -2.34 -0.32
N LYS A 141 7.06 -2.50 -0.24
CA LYS A 141 6.12 -1.39 -0.07
C LYS A 141 5.09 -1.73 0.98
N LEU A 142 4.88 -0.80 1.92
CA LEU A 142 3.91 -0.95 3.00
C LEU A 142 3.16 0.35 3.24
N GLY A 143 1.84 0.32 3.06
CA GLY A 143 0.94 1.43 3.36
C GLY A 143 0.14 1.17 4.63
N LEU A 144 0.26 2.05 5.62
CA LEU A 144 -0.37 1.97 6.94
C LEU A 144 -1.03 3.30 7.34
N TYR A 145 -1.35 4.16 6.37
CA TYR A 145 -1.99 5.45 6.63
C TYR A 145 -3.26 5.29 7.46
N LYS A 146 -3.37 6.09 8.55
CA LYS A 146 -4.52 6.06 9.48
C LYS A 146 -4.84 4.67 10.05
N THR A 147 -3.85 3.82 10.28
CA THR A 147 -4.02 2.57 11.03
C THR A 147 -3.76 2.78 12.52
N LYS A 148 -3.91 1.71 13.33
CA LYS A 148 -3.71 1.77 14.79
C LYS A 148 -2.27 1.50 15.21
N ILE A 149 -1.31 1.58 14.30
CA ILE A 149 0.10 1.32 14.55
C ILE A 149 0.67 2.39 15.50
N ARG A 150 1.45 1.92 16.49
CA ARG A 150 2.18 2.75 17.47
C ARG A 150 3.67 2.51 17.47
N ASP A 151 4.10 1.35 16.99
CA ASP A 151 5.49 0.90 16.96
C ASP A 151 5.80 0.23 15.62
N LEU A 152 7.07 0.26 15.21
CA LEU A 152 7.56 -0.28 13.94
C LEU A 152 8.48 -1.50 14.11
N SER A 153 8.61 -2.05 15.32
CA SER A 153 9.50 -3.17 15.63
C SER A 153 9.17 -4.46 14.85
N PHE A 154 7.93 -4.59 14.36
CA PHE A 154 7.52 -5.70 13.50
C PHE A 154 8.27 -5.77 12.15
N ILE A 155 8.88 -4.66 11.70
CA ILE A 155 9.65 -4.60 10.45
C ILE A 155 10.94 -5.40 10.58
N GLY A 156 11.57 -5.39 11.77
CA GLY A 156 12.79 -6.14 12.05
C GLY A 156 14.04 -5.60 11.33
N PRO A 157 15.22 -6.18 11.64
CA PRO A 157 16.49 -5.70 11.13
C PRO A 157 16.75 -5.99 9.66
N GLU A 158 16.07 -6.99 9.10
CA GLU A 158 16.19 -7.42 7.69
C GLU A 158 15.30 -6.58 6.73
N CYS A 159 15.13 -5.31 7.06
CA CYS A 159 14.22 -4.40 6.36
C CYS A 159 14.53 -4.31 4.84
N LYS A 160 13.56 -4.71 4.00
CA LYS A 160 13.62 -4.61 2.54
C LYS A 160 12.76 -3.48 1.98
N LEU A 161 12.15 -2.67 2.86
CA LEU A 161 11.26 -1.61 2.46
C LEU A 161 11.97 -0.56 1.60
N ARG A 162 11.29 -0.18 0.54
CA ARG A 162 11.62 0.95 -0.34
C ARG A 162 10.59 2.08 -0.21
N GLN A 163 9.37 1.75 0.20
CA GLN A 163 8.32 2.73 0.45
C GLN A 163 7.57 2.36 1.73
N LEU A 164 7.43 3.34 2.62
CA LEU A 164 6.67 3.22 3.87
C LEU A 164 5.79 4.46 4.06
N ASP A 165 4.50 4.22 4.26
CA ASP A 165 3.53 5.27 4.60
C ASP A 165 2.89 4.95 5.94
N ILE A 166 3.22 5.76 6.97
CA ILE A 166 2.68 5.66 8.34
C ILE A 166 1.96 6.94 8.77
N ARG A 167 1.57 7.76 7.81
CA ARG A 167 0.87 9.02 8.12
C ARG A 167 -0.40 8.77 8.93
N GLY A 168 -0.67 9.70 9.86
CA GLY A 168 -1.88 9.64 10.68
C GLY A 168 -1.93 8.46 11.65
N THR A 169 -0.79 7.84 11.97
CA THR A 169 -0.66 6.80 13.00
C THR A 169 -0.16 7.39 14.32
N GLU A 170 -0.15 6.57 15.37
CA GLU A 170 0.37 6.94 16.69
C GLU A 170 1.86 6.60 16.86
N VAL A 171 2.59 6.34 15.78
CA VAL A 171 4.04 6.06 15.81
C VAL A 171 4.78 7.26 16.38
N SER A 172 5.69 7.00 17.34
CA SER A 172 6.44 8.05 18.05
C SER A 172 7.95 7.97 17.85
N SER A 173 8.47 6.88 17.27
CA SER A 173 9.91 6.70 17.00
C SER A 173 10.16 6.02 15.65
N LEU A 174 11.20 6.48 14.96
CA LEU A 174 11.75 5.83 13.75
C LEU A 174 12.92 4.88 14.07
N GLU A 175 13.31 4.76 15.34
CA GLU A 175 14.43 3.91 15.76
C GLU A 175 14.35 2.48 15.19
N PRO A 176 13.19 1.78 15.22
CA PRO A 176 13.10 0.41 14.72
C PRO A 176 13.41 0.26 13.23
N ILE A 177 13.33 1.35 12.46
CA ILE A 177 13.58 1.35 11.01
C ILE A 177 14.85 2.12 10.62
N ALA A 178 15.66 2.57 11.57
CA ALA A 178 16.92 3.28 11.28
C ALA A 178 17.84 2.47 10.33
N GLY A 179 17.84 1.14 10.46
CA GLY A 179 18.58 0.22 9.59
C GLY A 179 18.01 0.01 8.18
N CYS A 180 16.88 0.61 7.84
CA CYS A 180 16.23 0.47 6.51
C CYS A 180 16.95 1.29 5.43
N LYS A 181 18.22 0.99 5.13
CA LYS A 181 19.07 1.76 4.22
C LYS A 181 18.55 1.86 2.79
N ASN A 182 17.76 0.88 2.34
CA ASN A 182 17.18 0.85 0.99
C ASN A 182 15.88 1.67 0.86
N LEU A 183 15.43 2.34 1.94
CA LEU A 183 14.20 3.12 1.93
C LEU A 183 14.36 4.33 1.02
N LEU A 184 13.48 4.45 0.03
CA LEU A 184 13.46 5.54 -0.96
C LEU A 184 12.40 6.59 -0.65
N GLU A 185 11.30 6.15 -0.07
CA GLU A 185 10.14 6.99 0.23
C GLU A 185 9.62 6.72 1.63
N LEU A 186 9.56 7.76 2.45
CA LEU A 186 9.02 7.74 3.80
C LEU A 186 7.98 8.84 3.97
N ARG A 187 6.78 8.46 4.41
CA ARG A 187 5.70 9.37 4.72
C ARG A 187 5.31 9.21 6.19
N ILE A 188 5.56 10.26 6.96
CA ILE A 188 5.40 10.28 8.43
C ILE A 188 4.49 11.40 8.94
N GLY A 189 3.81 12.10 8.04
CA GLY A 189 2.96 13.22 8.41
C GLY A 189 1.86 12.85 9.41
N ASN A 190 1.53 13.78 10.32
CA ASN A 190 0.51 13.59 11.35
C ASN A 190 0.74 12.35 12.24
N THR A 191 1.98 12.03 12.57
CA THR A 191 2.38 11.02 13.55
C THR A 191 2.74 11.67 14.89
N LYS A 192 3.23 10.89 15.86
CA LYS A 192 3.74 11.37 17.15
C LYS A 192 5.26 11.44 17.19
N ILE A 193 5.94 11.32 16.06
CA ILE A 193 7.40 11.36 15.97
C ILE A 193 7.90 12.76 16.37
N LYS A 194 8.87 12.76 17.28
CA LYS A 194 9.52 13.98 17.77
C LYS A 194 10.98 14.08 17.35
N GLU A 195 11.63 12.95 17.10
CA GLU A 195 13.04 12.88 16.76
C GLU A 195 13.23 12.27 15.37
N ILE A 196 13.82 13.03 14.45
CA ILE A 196 14.06 12.61 13.08
C ILE A 196 15.51 12.18 12.81
N LYS A 197 16.37 12.17 13.83
CA LYS A 197 17.80 11.79 13.71
C LYS A 197 18.03 10.43 13.04
N TYR A 198 17.11 9.49 13.19
CA TYR A 198 17.19 8.15 12.59
C TYR A 198 17.09 8.17 11.04
N ILE A 199 16.60 9.26 10.46
CA ILE A 199 16.53 9.43 8.99
C ILE A 199 17.93 9.55 8.39
N TYR A 200 18.92 10.04 9.14
CA TYR A 200 20.28 10.26 8.63
C TYR A 200 20.98 8.96 8.18
N GLU A 201 20.56 7.83 8.72
CA GLU A 201 21.10 6.51 8.33
C GLU A 201 20.44 5.95 7.07
N MET A 202 19.32 6.54 6.61
CA MET A 202 18.56 6.11 5.44
C MET A 202 19.16 6.75 4.16
N THR A 203 20.37 6.35 3.79
CA THR A 203 21.18 7.01 2.74
C THR A 203 20.55 7.00 1.35
N ASP A 204 19.67 6.06 1.08
CA ASP A 204 18.94 5.97 -0.19
C ASP A 204 17.65 6.78 -0.23
N LEU A 205 17.28 7.43 0.90
CA LEU A 205 16.03 8.18 0.96
C LEU A 205 16.02 9.34 -0.04
N ARG A 206 14.95 9.40 -0.85
CA ARG A 206 14.75 10.40 -1.91
C ARG A 206 13.50 11.24 -1.73
N TYR A 207 12.56 10.75 -0.92
CA TYR A 207 11.30 11.44 -0.67
C TYR A 207 10.92 11.32 0.80
N LEU A 208 10.72 12.45 1.46
CA LEU A 208 10.22 12.54 2.83
C LEU A 208 9.00 13.46 2.88
N GLU A 209 7.89 12.94 3.38
CA GLU A 209 6.70 13.70 3.71
C GLU A 209 6.50 13.68 5.23
N TRP A 210 6.40 14.87 5.85
CA TRP A 210 6.33 15.02 7.30
C TRP A 210 5.26 15.98 7.79
N SER A 211 4.24 16.28 7.02
CA SER A 211 3.21 17.25 7.39
C SER A 211 2.72 17.06 8.85
N GLY A 212 2.48 18.18 9.53
CA GLY A 212 2.00 18.16 10.93
C GLY A 212 3.05 17.79 11.98
N LEU A 213 4.34 17.66 11.63
CA LEU A 213 5.42 17.52 12.58
C LEU A 213 6.12 18.87 12.80
N ASP A 214 6.51 19.14 14.04
CA ASP A 214 7.30 20.32 14.42
C ASP A 214 8.79 19.97 14.30
N ILE A 215 9.37 20.29 13.15
CA ILE A 215 10.78 20.06 12.85
C ILE A 215 11.48 21.42 12.81
N SER A 216 12.50 21.60 13.63
CA SER A 216 13.25 22.84 13.70
C SER A 216 13.98 23.16 12.38
N LYS A 217 14.28 24.43 12.17
CA LYS A 217 15.06 24.85 11.01
C LYS A 217 16.45 24.22 11.01
N GLU A 218 17.08 24.12 12.17
CA GLU A 218 18.39 23.52 12.37
C GLU A 218 18.38 22.04 11.96
N GLU A 219 17.33 21.28 12.33
CA GLU A 219 17.19 19.88 11.91
C GLU A 219 16.98 19.77 10.41
N LEU A 220 16.20 20.67 9.81
CA LEU A 220 16.00 20.72 8.35
C LEU A 220 17.30 20.97 7.60
N ASP A 221 18.09 21.94 8.08
CA ASP A 221 19.37 22.29 7.44
C ASP A 221 20.35 21.11 7.60
N TRP A 222 20.33 20.41 8.74
CA TRP A 222 21.13 19.22 8.98
C TRP A 222 20.73 18.06 8.04
N ILE A 223 19.43 17.79 7.86
CA ILE A 223 18.94 16.81 6.91
C ILE A 223 19.43 17.12 5.48
N ARG A 224 19.35 18.36 5.04
CA ARG A 224 19.80 18.77 3.70
C ARG A 224 21.29 18.55 3.47
N ILE A 225 22.10 18.71 4.52
CA ILE A 225 23.54 18.43 4.47
C ILE A 225 23.80 16.93 4.35
N GLN A 226 23.13 16.11 5.17
CA GLN A 226 23.35 14.67 5.21
C GLN A 226 22.73 13.93 4.01
N LEU A 227 21.59 14.41 3.52
CA LEU A 227 20.80 13.80 2.44
C LEU A 227 20.53 14.83 1.32
N PRO A 228 21.56 15.23 0.56
CA PRO A 228 21.45 16.35 -0.41
C PRO A 228 20.48 16.09 -1.56
N TYR A 229 20.14 14.83 -1.84
CA TYR A 229 19.18 14.45 -2.89
C TYR A 229 17.77 14.20 -2.37
N LEU A 230 17.54 14.43 -1.07
CA LEU A 230 16.25 14.23 -0.46
C LEU A 230 15.28 15.35 -0.86
N LYS A 231 14.18 14.96 -1.50
CA LYS A 231 13.04 15.83 -1.72
C LYS A 231 12.16 15.84 -0.48
N ILE A 232 12.12 16.97 0.18
CA ILE A 232 11.30 17.20 1.37
C ILE A 232 10.01 17.88 0.92
N VAL A 233 8.86 17.30 1.30
CA VAL A 233 7.54 17.84 0.96
C VAL A 233 6.76 18.10 2.23
N PRO A 234 6.72 19.37 2.69
CA PRO A 234 5.73 19.77 3.67
C PRO A 234 4.38 19.87 2.91
N ILE A 235 3.43 19.00 3.20
CA ILE A 235 2.06 19.27 2.78
C ILE A 235 1.49 20.21 3.85
N TYR A 236 1.49 21.51 3.56
CA TYR A 236 0.66 22.44 4.31
C TYR A 236 -0.77 22.01 4.06
N SER A 237 -1.52 21.78 5.14
CA SER A 237 -2.96 21.59 5.09
C SER A 237 -3.59 22.85 4.47
N SER A 238 -3.69 22.88 3.15
CA SER A 238 -4.53 23.83 2.48
C SER A 238 -5.93 23.24 2.45
N ASN A 239 -6.74 23.72 3.40
CA ASN A 239 -8.18 23.71 3.44
C ASN A 239 -8.88 22.34 3.56
N LEU A 240 -9.34 22.11 4.78
CA LEU A 240 -10.63 21.49 5.04
C LEU A 240 -11.77 22.22 4.31
#